data_985d9105950bfaf2e81bad0056f3ccb3
#
_entry.id   985d9105950bfaf2e81bad0056f3ccb3
#
_cell.length_a   1.000
_cell.length_b   1.000
_cell.length_c   1.000
_cell.angle_alpha   90.00
_cell.angle_beta   90.00
_cell.angle_gamma   90.00
#
_symmetry.space_group_name_H-M   'P 1'
#
loop_
_entity.id
_entity.type
_entity.pdbx_description
1 polymer ?
#
loop_
_entity_poly.entity_id
_entity_poly.type
_entity_poly.pdbx_seq_one_letter_code
_entity_poly.pdbx_strand_id
1 'polypeptide(L)'
;MSGGQNLQAKAEIARAIKAAINALTLETKEGMIEAHGTILGALEQAEQAQLAPEQIILFCMLGDLYFSTKKFETAHSAYTDAIHIEGAIRNPKVHYRLGKTNYHLENLDRAADELARAYMGAGKDIFANDGGIYFEFLKTRLKPPPKGW
;
A
#
# COMPACT_ATOMS: atom_id res chain seq x y z
N MET A 1 -17.97 19.85 -2.93
CA MET A 1 -18.80 18.90 -3.68
C MET A 1 -20.10 18.63 -2.96
N SER A 2 -21.18 18.42 -3.71
CA SER A 2 -22.44 17.95 -3.13
C SER A 2 -22.32 16.48 -2.74
N GLY A 3 -23.17 16.00 -1.80
CA GLY A 3 -23.21 14.60 -1.41
C GLY A 3 -23.45 13.64 -2.59
N GLY A 4 -24.26 14.05 -3.56
CA GLY A 4 -24.53 13.25 -4.77
C GLY A 4 -23.31 13.10 -5.67
N GLN A 5 -22.51 14.17 -5.82
CA GLN A 5 -21.27 14.13 -6.60
C GLN A 5 -20.23 13.22 -5.93
N ASN A 6 -20.14 13.23 -4.59
CA ASN A 6 -19.25 12.34 -3.85
C ASN A 6 -19.65 10.87 -4.01
N LEU A 7 -20.94 10.55 -3.95
CA LEU A 7 -21.42 9.20 -4.17
C LEU A 7 -21.12 8.70 -5.59
N GLN A 8 -21.29 9.56 -6.59
CA GLN A 8 -20.96 9.23 -7.97
C GLN A 8 -19.45 8.98 -8.13
N ALA A 9 -18.61 9.87 -7.60
CA ALA A 9 -17.16 9.73 -7.65
C ALA A 9 -16.72 8.43 -6.97
N LYS A 10 -17.24 8.11 -5.78
CA LYS A 10 -16.94 6.85 -5.08
C LYS A 10 -17.32 5.63 -5.92
N ALA A 11 -18.47 5.63 -6.55
CA ALA A 11 -18.93 4.53 -7.40
C ALA A 11 -18.01 4.34 -8.63
N GLU A 12 -17.61 5.42 -9.26
CA GLU A 12 -16.72 5.40 -10.42
C GLU A 12 -15.31 4.90 -10.02
N ILE A 13 -14.79 5.38 -8.89
CA ILE A 13 -13.51 4.94 -8.35
C ILE A 13 -13.57 3.45 -7.99
N ALA A 14 -14.64 2.99 -7.36
CA ALA A 14 -14.81 1.57 -7.04
C ALA A 14 -14.78 0.69 -8.30
N ARG A 15 -15.42 1.12 -9.37
CA ARG A 15 -15.37 0.42 -10.66
C ARG A 15 -13.95 0.42 -11.25
N ALA A 16 -13.25 1.54 -11.15
CA ALA A 16 -11.88 1.65 -11.63
C ALA A 16 -10.92 0.74 -10.84
N ILE A 17 -11.05 0.67 -9.52
CA ILE A 17 -10.28 -0.24 -8.68
C ILE A 17 -10.52 -1.69 -9.11
N LYS A 18 -11.77 -2.08 -9.30
CA LYS A 18 -12.11 -3.43 -9.76
C LYS A 18 -11.52 -3.73 -11.14
N ALA A 19 -11.60 -2.77 -12.06
CA ALA A 19 -11.01 -2.91 -13.39
C ALA A 19 -9.48 -3.08 -13.32
N ALA A 20 -8.82 -2.29 -12.48
CA ALA A 20 -7.37 -2.40 -12.29
C ALA A 20 -6.98 -3.77 -11.70
N ILE A 21 -7.71 -4.26 -10.70
CA ILE A 21 -7.49 -5.59 -10.14
C ILE A 21 -7.65 -6.67 -11.21
N ASN A 22 -8.70 -6.59 -12.03
CA ASN A 22 -8.93 -7.56 -13.10
C ASN A 22 -7.79 -7.53 -14.14
N ALA A 23 -7.30 -6.35 -14.50
CA ALA A 23 -6.17 -6.22 -15.42
C ALA A 23 -4.89 -6.84 -14.84
N LEU A 24 -4.64 -6.66 -13.55
CA LEU A 24 -3.47 -7.22 -12.86
C LEU A 24 -3.54 -8.74 -12.74
N THR A 25 -4.74 -9.33 -12.67
CA THR A 25 -4.87 -10.80 -12.60
C THR A 25 -4.43 -11.50 -13.89
N LEU A 26 -4.28 -10.77 -14.97
CA LEU A 26 -3.76 -11.33 -16.23
C LEU A 26 -2.25 -11.58 -16.17
N GLU A 27 -1.55 -10.99 -15.22
CA GLU A 27 -0.10 -11.09 -15.03
C GLU A 27 0.70 -10.80 -16.32
N THR A 28 0.16 -9.92 -17.17
CA THR A 28 0.78 -9.52 -18.43
C THR A 28 1.30 -8.10 -18.36
N LYS A 29 2.26 -7.78 -19.23
CA LYS A 29 2.76 -6.41 -19.37
C LYS A 29 1.64 -5.45 -19.75
N GLU A 30 0.77 -5.87 -20.67
CA GLU A 30 -0.38 -5.09 -21.12
C GLU A 30 -1.36 -4.84 -19.96
N GLY A 31 -1.63 -5.85 -19.15
CA GLY A 31 -2.47 -5.73 -17.97
C GLY A 31 -1.89 -4.75 -16.95
N MET A 32 -0.58 -4.77 -16.75
CA MET A 32 0.09 -3.81 -15.85
C MET A 32 -0.01 -2.38 -16.37
N ILE A 33 0.17 -2.18 -17.68
CA ILE A 33 0.04 -0.85 -18.32
C ILE A 33 -1.39 -0.34 -18.17
N GLU A 34 -2.38 -1.18 -18.44
CA GLU A 34 -3.80 -0.85 -18.29
C GLU A 34 -4.14 -0.48 -16.85
N ALA A 35 -3.72 -1.31 -15.89
CA ALA A 35 -3.94 -1.06 -14.47
C ALA A 35 -3.29 0.25 -14.03
N HIS A 36 -2.07 0.52 -14.46
CA HIS A 36 -1.36 1.76 -14.12
C HIS A 36 -2.14 2.99 -14.57
N GLY A 37 -2.59 3.02 -15.82
CA GLY A 37 -3.38 4.13 -16.34
C GLY A 37 -4.72 4.29 -15.61
N THR A 38 -5.39 3.19 -15.32
CA THR A 38 -6.66 3.18 -14.59
C THR A 38 -6.49 3.70 -13.16
N ILE A 39 -5.44 3.28 -12.47
CA ILE A 39 -5.13 3.74 -11.11
C ILE A 39 -4.85 5.25 -11.10
N LEU A 40 -4.04 5.74 -12.04
CA LEU A 40 -3.72 7.17 -12.11
C LEU A 40 -4.97 8.03 -12.37
N GLY A 41 -5.85 7.59 -13.25
CA GLY A 41 -7.11 8.31 -13.53
C GLY A 41 -8.04 8.33 -12.32
N ALA A 42 -8.16 7.20 -11.63
CA ALA A 42 -8.97 7.11 -10.41
C ALA A 42 -8.38 7.95 -9.27
N LEU A 43 -7.05 7.98 -9.16
CA LEU A 43 -6.36 8.78 -8.15
C LEU A 43 -6.63 10.26 -8.33
N GLU A 44 -6.51 10.75 -9.56
CA GLU A 44 -6.85 12.14 -9.88
C GLU A 44 -8.28 12.48 -9.48
N GLN A 45 -9.24 11.61 -9.79
CA GLN A 45 -10.63 11.76 -9.41
C GLN A 45 -10.82 11.77 -7.88
N ALA A 46 -10.12 10.88 -7.17
CA ALA A 46 -10.18 10.82 -5.70
C ALA A 46 -9.59 12.08 -5.05
N GLU A 47 -8.52 12.62 -5.64
CA GLU A 47 -7.92 13.87 -5.17
C GLU A 47 -8.86 15.04 -5.37
N GLN A 48 -9.45 15.19 -6.53
CA GLN A 48 -10.43 16.24 -6.84
C GLN A 48 -11.64 16.18 -5.92
N ALA A 49 -12.12 14.98 -5.61
CA ALA A 49 -13.26 14.76 -4.72
C ALA A 49 -12.88 14.74 -3.23
N GLN A 50 -11.59 14.87 -2.90
CA GLN A 50 -11.07 14.86 -1.53
C GLN A 50 -11.49 13.60 -0.76
N LEU A 51 -11.43 12.44 -1.42
CA LEU A 51 -11.80 11.16 -0.86
C LEU A 51 -10.55 10.47 -0.27
N ALA A 52 -10.23 10.78 0.99
CA ALA A 52 -9.01 10.30 1.65
C ALA A 52 -8.89 8.77 1.67
N PRO A 53 -9.90 7.98 2.06
CA PRO A 53 -9.78 6.52 2.04
C PRO A 53 -9.45 5.96 0.65
N GLU A 54 -10.08 6.47 -0.39
CA GLU A 54 -9.86 6.05 -1.77
C GLU A 54 -8.45 6.42 -2.24
N GLN A 55 -7.95 7.61 -1.88
CA GLN A 55 -6.58 8.02 -2.18
C GLN A 55 -5.56 7.06 -1.56
N ILE A 56 -5.75 6.67 -0.29
CA ILE A 56 -4.86 5.73 0.39
C ILE A 56 -4.80 4.39 -0.36
N ILE A 57 -5.96 3.84 -0.72
CA ILE A 57 -6.07 2.58 -1.45
C ILE A 57 -5.33 2.69 -2.80
N LEU A 58 -5.58 3.75 -3.55
CA LEU A 58 -5.02 3.93 -4.89
C LEU A 58 -3.50 4.16 -4.87
N PHE A 59 -2.99 4.95 -3.93
CA PHE A 59 -1.54 5.10 -3.75
C PHE A 59 -0.88 3.76 -3.37
N CYS A 60 -1.52 2.97 -2.52
CA CYS A 60 -1.02 1.64 -2.17
C CYS A 60 -1.03 0.70 -3.38
N MET A 61 -2.08 0.72 -4.19
CA MET A 61 -2.14 -0.07 -5.44
C MET A 61 -1.03 0.34 -6.41
N LEU A 62 -0.81 1.65 -6.56
CA LEU A 62 0.26 2.17 -7.40
C LEU A 62 1.63 1.70 -6.90
N GLY A 63 1.87 1.82 -5.61
CA GLY A 63 3.10 1.33 -4.98
C GLY A 63 3.27 -0.17 -5.15
N ASP A 64 2.21 -0.95 -4.97
CA ASP A 64 2.24 -2.41 -5.15
C ASP A 64 2.63 -2.80 -6.59
N LEU A 65 2.14 -2.05 -7.57
CA LEU A 65 2.51 -2.27 -8.97
C LEU A 65 4.01 -2.01 -9.20
N TYR A 66 4.53 -0.91 -8.69
CA TYR A 66 5.97 -0.63 -8.77
C TYR A 66 6.81 -1.63 -8.00
N PHE A 67 6.36 -2.03 -6.81
CA PHE A 67 7.04 -3.04 -5.99
C PHE A 67 7.15 -4.37 -6.72
N SER A 68 6.08 -4.81 -7.39
CA SER A 68 6.04 -6.06 -8.15
C SER A 68 7.04 -6.10 -9.29
N THR A 69 7.40 -4.95 -9.84
CA THR A 69 8.40 -4.80 -10.91
C THR A 69 9.79 -4.41 -10.36
N LYS A 70 9.98 -4.52 -9.05
CA LYS A 70 11.23 -4.20 -8.34
C LYS A 70 11.68 -2.74 -8.47
N LYS A 71 10.73 -1.85 -8.73
CA LYS A 71 10.98 -0.40 -8.73
C LYS A 71 10.75 0.15 -7.32
N PHE A 72 11.65 -0.22 -6.41
CA PHE A 72 11.45 0.03 -4.97
C PHE A 72 11.46 1.50 -4.61
N GLU A 73 12.28 2.33 -5.25
CA GLU A 73 12.29 3.77 -4.99
C GLU A 73 10.97 4.43 -5.40
N THR A 74 10.43 4.06 -6.55
CA THR A 74 9.15 4.57 -7.04
C THR A 74 8.00 4.05 -6.18
N ALA A 75 8.06 2.79 -5.77
CA ALA A 75 7.09 2.22 -4.83
C ALA A 75 7.13 2.96 -3.49
N HIS A 76 8.30 3.24 -2.96
CA HIS A 76 8.49 4.00 -1.73
C HIS A 76 7.84 5.38 -1.81
N SER A 77 8.00 6.06 -2.94
CA SER A 77 7.39 7.36 -3.19
C SER A 77 5.86 7.29 -3.13
N ALA A 78 5.26 6.30 -3.78
CA ALA A 78 3.80 6.11 -3.77
C ALA A 78 3.28 5.80 -2.36
N TYR A 79 3.94 4.92 -1.62
CA TYR A 79 3.55 4.59 -0.23
C TYR A 79 3.76 5.77 0.71
N THR A 80 4.77 6.61 0.45
CA THR A 80 4.99 7.84 1.21
C THR A 80 3.86 8.83 0.97
N ASP A 81 3.39 8.95 -0.27
CA ASP A 81 2.20 9.74 -0.57
C ASP A 81 0.98 9.19 0.19
N ALA A 82 0.80 7.88 0.23
CA ALA A 82 -0.29 7.26 0.97
C ALA A 82 -0.25 7.58 2.47
N ILE A 83 0.93 7.48 3.12
CA ILE A 83 1.03 7.68 4.57
C ILE A 83 0.73 9.11 5.01
N HIS A 84 0.90 10.08 4.12
CA HIS A 84 0.60 11.49 4.39
C HIS A 84 -0.88 11.83 4.25
N ILE A 85 -1.71 10.93 3.73
CA ILE A 85 -3.17 11.14 3.67
C ILE A 85 -3.75 10.98 5.07
N GLU A 86 -4.75 11.80 5.38
CA GLU A 86 -5.44 11.76 6.68
C GLU A 86 -5.94 10.35 7.00
N GLY A 87 -5.60 9.88 8.19
CA GLY A 87 -5.99 8.55 8.67
C GLY A 87 -5.02 7.43 8.35
N ALA A 88 -4.14 7.61 7.36
CA ALA A 88 -3.23 6.55 6.91
C ALA A 88 -2.20 6.15 7.97
N ILE A 89 -1.78 7.07 8.82
CA ILE A 89 -0.78 6.82 9.87
C ILE A 89 -1.19 5.70 10.84
N ARG A 90 -2.48 5.41 10.94
CA ARG A 90 -3.01 4.34 11.79
C ARG A 90 -3.24 3.03 11.03
N ASN A 91 -2.94 3.01 9.74
CA ASN A 91 -3.19 1.86 8.89
C ASN A 91 -1.96 0.94 8.86
N PRO A 92 -2.00 -0.24 9.52
CA PRO A 92 -0.84 -1.13 9.56
C PRO A 92 -0.43 -1.64 8.18
N LYS A 93 -1.35 -1.70 7.22
CA LYS A 93 -1.05 -2.14 5.85
C LYS A 93 -0.15 -1.16 5.11
N VAL A 94 -0.29 0.14 5.37
CA VAL A 94 0.61 1.15 4.78
C VAL A 94 2.00 1.04 5.40
N HIS A 95 2.08 0.88 6.72
CA HIS A 95 3.36 0.66 7.41
C HIS A 95 4.06 -0.60 6.92
N TYR A 96 3.31 -1.68 6.71
CA TYR A 96 3.86 -2.92 6.20
C TYR A 96 4.51 -2.72 4.82
N ARG A 97 3.83 -2.04 3.91
CA ARG A 97 4.35 -1.72 2.58
C ARG A 97 5.61 -0.86 2.63
N LEU A 98 5.61 0.17 3.48
CA LEU A 98 6.80 1.01 3.71
C LEU A 98 7.95 0.19 4.29
N GLY A 99 7.64 -0.69 5.24
CA GLY A 99 8.64 -1.55 5.87
C GLY A 99 9.31 -2.49 4.87
N LYS A 100 8.52 -3.18 4.06
CA LYS A 100 9.03 -4.06 3.00
C LYS A 100 9.91 -3.30 2.00
N THR A 101 9.45 -2.14 1.59
CA THR A 101 10.14 -1.32 0.60
C THR A 101 11.47 -0.80 1.15
N ASN A 102 11.48 -0.29 2.37
CA ASN A 102 12.70 0.14 3.03
C ASN A 102 13.70 -1.01 3.21
N TYR A 103 13.22 -2.23 3.47
CA TYR A 103 14.07 -3.42 3.53
C TYR A 103 14.83 -3.62 2.21
N HIS A 104 14.15 -3.56 1.07
CA HIS A 104 14.77 -3.71 -0.24
C HIS A 104 15.68 -2.53 -0.63
N LEU A 105 15.40 -1.34 -0.09
CA LEU A 105 16.26 -0.16 -0.27
C LEU A 105 17.44 -0.12 0.71
N GLU A 106 17.59 -1.15 1.54
CA GLU A 106 18.66 -1.26 2.54
C GLU A 106 18.62 -0.20 3.64
N ASN A 107 17.46 0.47 3.79
CA ASN A 107 17.18 1.36 4.92
C ASN A 107 16.66 0.52 6.10
N LEU A 108 17.53 -0.26 6.71
CA LEU A 108 17.13 -1.33 7.62
C LEU A 108 16.54 -0.82 8.94
N ASP A 109 17.01 0.31 9.47
CA ASP A 109 16.45 0.90 10.69
C ASP A 109 15.02 1.39 10.44
N ARG A 110 14.79 2.04 9.30
CA ARG A 110 13.46 2.48 8.90
C ARG A 110 12.55 1.29 8.61
N ALA A 111 13.07 0.25 7.95
CA ALA A 111 12.33 -0.97 7.71
C ALA A 111 11.85 -1.60 9.02
N ALA A 112 12.73 -1.71 10.02
CA ALA A 112 12.38 -2.26 11.32
C ALA A 112 11.30 -1.43 12.03
N ASP A 113 11.41 -0.09 11.99
CA ASP A 113 10.42 0.80 12.61
C ASP A 113 9.04 0.63 11.96
N GLU A 114 8.97 0.64 10.65
CA GLU A 114 7.71 0.51 9.92
C GLU A 114 7.09 -0.89 10.09
N LEU A 115 7.90 -1.96 10.04
CA LEU A 115 7.42 -3.32 10.27
C LEU A 115 6.94 -3.52 11.72
N ALA A 116 7.60 -2.89 12.69
CA ALA A 116 7.14 -2.90 14.07
C ALA A 116 5.76 -2.25 14.21
N ARG A 117 5.53 -1.12 13.56
CA ARG A 117 4.23 -0.45 13.54
C ARG A 117 3.16 -1.33 12.91
N ALA A 118 3.49 -2.01 11.82
CA ALA A 118 2.58 -2.98 11.19
C ALA A 118 2.22 -4.12 12.12
N TYR A 119 3.21 -4.69 12.80
CA TYR A 119 3.02 -5.75 13.79
C TYR A 119 2.14 -5.29 14.97
N MET A 120 2.41 -4.12 15.51
CA MET A 120 1.64 -3.56 16.63
C MET A 120 0.18 -3.32 16.26
N GLY A 121 -0.09 -2.96 15.01
CA GLY A 121 -1.44 -2.68 14.53
C GLY A 121 -2.23 -3.90 14.07
N ALA A 122 -1.58 -4.92 13.53
CA ALA A 122 -2.26 -6.06 12.88
C ALA A 122 -1.75 -7.44 13.32
N GLY A 123 -0.71 -7.50 14.15
CA GLY A 123 -0.13 -8.77 14.59
C GLY A 123 0.65 -9.49 13.49
N LYS A 124 0.98 -10.76 13.74
CA LYS A 124 1.83 -11.54 12.84
C LYS A 124 1.15 -11.91 11.51
N ASP A 125 -0.17 -11.89 11.46
CA ASP A 125 -0.91 -12.31 10.26
C ASP A 125 -0.65 -11.42 9.05
N ILE A 126 -0.26 -10.15 9.27
CA ILE A 126 0.09 -9.24 8.18
C ILE A 126 1.33 -9.72 7.39
N PHE A 127 2.16 -10.57 8.00
CA PHE A 127 3.38 -11.11 7.39
C PHE A 127 3.16 -12.44 6.66
N ALA A 128 1.93 -12.99 6.67
CA ALA A 128 1.67 -14.37 6.27
C ALA A 128 1.98 -14.68 4.79
N ASN A 129 1.89 -13.70 3.89
CA ASN A 129 1.92 -13.93 2.45
C ASN A 129 3.28 -13.69 1.78
N ASP A 130 4.32 -13.37 2.55
CA ASP A 130 5.62 -12.98 1.99
C ASP A 130 6.76 -13.94 2.37
N GLY A 131 6.44 -15.22 2.60
CA GLY A 131 7.44 -16.25 2.86
C GLY A 131 8.23 -16.10 4.15
N GLY A 132 7.81 -15.19 5.04
CA GLY A 132 8.42 -15.00 6.35
C GLY A 132 9.65 -14.08 6.37
N ILE A 133 10.14 -13.60 5.25
CA ILE A 133 11.38 -12.81 5.17
C ILE A 133 11.34 -11.55 6.03
N TYR A 134 10.25 -10.81 5.99
CA TYR A 134 10.15 -9.54 6.72
C TYR A 134 9.91 -9.77 8.21
N PHE A 135 9.17 -10.80 8.56
CA PHE A 135 8.95 -11.15 9.97
C PHE A 135 10.24 -11.66 10.63
N GLU A 136 10.99 -12.52 9.95
CA GLU A 136 12.30 -12.96 10.44
C GLU A 136 13.26 -11.79 10.61
N PHE A 137 13.28 -10.85 9.65
CA PHE A 137 14.06 -9.63 9.80
C PHE A 137 13.64 -8.82 11.03
N LEU A 138 12.33 -8.60 11.22
CA LEU A 138 11.81 -7.85 12.38
C LEU A 138 12.25 -8.48 13.69
N LYS A 139 12.22 -9.82 13.80
CA LYS A 139 12.64 -10.54 15.01
C LYS A 139 14.12 -10.35 15.34
N THR A 140 14.97 -10.01 14.37
CA THR A 140 16.37 -9.68 14.64
C THR A 140 16.56 -8.30 15.26
N ARG A 141 15.54 -7.44 15.18
CA ARG A 141 15.61 -6.04 15.59
C ARG A 141 14.83 -5.74 16.87
N LEU A 142 13.85 -6.57 17.21
CA LEU A 142 12.98 -6.38 18.38
C LEU A 142 13.03 -7.59 19.28
N LYS A 143 12.86 -7.33 20.58
CA LYS A 143 12.65 -8.41 21.56
C LYS A 143 11.22 -8.95 21.41
N PRO A 144 11.00 -10.25 21.67
CA PRO A 144 9.66 -10.80 21.67
C PRO A 144 8.74 -10.05 22.64
N PRO A 145 7.45 -9.90 22.33
CA PRO A 145 6.46 -9.45 23.31
C PRO A 145 6.43 -10.39 24.52
N PRO A 146 5.91 -9.93 25.69
CA PRO A 146 5.86 -10.76 26.90
C PRO A 146 5.20 -12.13 26.73
N LYS A 147 4.24 -12.22 25.78
CA LYS A 147 3.54 -13.49 25.47
C LYS A 147 4.10 -14.22 24.25
N GLY A 148 5.26 -13.79 23.74
CA GLY A 148 5.83 -14.30 22.49
C GLY A 148 5.26 -13.65 21.24
N TRP A 149 5.78 -14.07 20.09
CA TRP A 149 5.36 -13.57 18.78
C TRP A 149 4.02 -14.16 18.36
#